data_c5a0033b40e87dc19bdc3bd7c3307e88
#
_entry.id   c5a0033b40e87dc19bdc3bd7c3307e88
#
_cell.length_a   1.000
_cell.length_b   1.000
_cell.length_c   1.000
_cell.angle_alpha   90.00
_cell.angle_beta   90.00
_cell.angle_gamma   90.00
#
_symmetry.space_group_name_H-M   'P 1'
#
loop_
_entity.id
_entity.type
_entity.pdbx_description
1 polymer ?
#
loop_
_entity_poly.entity_id
_entity_poly.type
_entity_poly.pdbx_seq_one_letter_code
_entity_poly.pdbx_strand_id
1 'polypeptide(L)'
;MHIRTMALVLFAGAGQLLAQAALQPAQTTVPTLEEVRKTMGIPSQGDVRGQQDAVGFASKPEQMARVWELSITPPLPEKLGEAPPPGVAGVICPHDDYIFAGRVYRQVLPLVTAKTVVLVGVFHRYRRFGSHDVLVFDSYKAWRTPDGDVPVAGIREEMLALLPKGDFVRDNAAHDSEHSLEALVYWLRHMRPDLQIVPVIVPAMGFARMQELAGRLASVLAQEVTRHRWQFGRDVAVVISSDAVHYGADFNYTPYGDGGVDAYVKACEQDRSLLRGPLAGPVTTAKVEQFFSTCVNPEQPSEYRLTWCGRFSIPFGMLLLERTNAALGLPTPIGHPIAYGTSISLPELPVRDVGLGQTAQANLYHFVGYPAVAFTVGE
;
A
#
# COMPACT_ATOMS: atom_id res chain seq x y z
N MET A 1 76.68 -17.19 -49.96
CA MET A 1 76.11 -15.93 -49.43
C MET A 1 74.77 -15.67 -50.12
N HIS A 2 73.65 -16.14 -49.51
CA HIS A 2 72.35 -16.15 -50.19
C HIS A 2 71.48 -15.09 -49.49
N ILE A 3 71.12 -14.06 -50.18
CA ILE A 3 70.16 -13.02 -49.74
C ILE A 3 68.76 -13.56 -50.03
N ARG A 4 67.95 -13.76 -48.99
CA ARG A 4 66.52 -14.09 -49.12
C ARG A 4 65.70 -12.79 -49.03
N THR A 5 65.04 -12.49 -50.08
CA THR A 5 64.07 -11.42 -50.22
C THR A 5 62.78 -11.82 -49.47
N MET A 6 62.35 -10.98 -48.53
CA MET A 6 61.10 -11.15 -47.76
C MET A 6 60.02 -10.29 -48.43
N ALA A 7 58.99 -10.94 -48.98
CA ALA A 7 57.85 -10.27 -49.58
C ALA A 7 56.86 -9.83 -48.46
N LEU A 8 56.53 -8.54 -48.45
CA LEU A 8 55.55 -7.97 -47.54
C LEU A 8 54.15 -8.10 -48.17
N VAL A 9 53.29 -8.90 -47.54
CA VAL A 9 51.87 -9.01 -47.92
C VAL A 9 51.05 -8.02 -47.11
N LEU A 10 50.53 -7.00 -47.81
CA LEU A 10 49.58 -6.04 -47.25
C LEU A 10 48.18 -6.69 -47.21
N PHE A 11 47.66 -6.99 -46.01
CA PHE A 11 46.27 -7.31 -45.81
C PHE A 11 45.46 -6.00 -45.64
N ALA A 12 44.63 -5.70 -46.64
CA ALA A 12 43.61 -4.67 -46.55
C ALA A 12 42.44 -5.21 -45.66
N GLY A 13 42.38 -4.78 -44.40
CA GLY A 13 41.28 -5.07 -43.50
C GLY A 13 40.06 -4.21 -43.87
N ALA A 14 39.03 -4.85 -44.42
CA ALA A 14 37.70 -4.24 -44.55
C ALA A 14 37.09 -4.11 -43.16
N GLY A 15 37.06 -2.89 -42.60
CA GLY A 15 36.34 -2.58 -41.39
C GLY A 15 34.83 -2.69 -41.59
N GLN A 16 34.21 -3.74 -41.07
CA GLN A 16 32.77 -3.82 -40.94
C GLN A 16 32.35 -2.85 -39.80
N LEU A 17 31.75 -1.73 -40.18
CA LEU A 17 30.95 -0.90 -39.29
C LEU A 17 29.72 -1.72 -38.90
N LEU A 18 29.79 -2.39 -37.74
CA LEU A 18 28.59 -2.87 -37.04
C LEU A 18 27.88 -1.63 -36.47
N ALA A 19 26.84 -1.19 -37.19
CA ALA A 19 25.89 -0.24 -36.63
C ALA A 19 25.25 -0.90 -35.40
N GLN A 20 25.64 -0.48 -34.20
CA GLN A 20 24.89 -0.71 -32.98
C GLN A 20 23.55 0.02 -33.14
N ALA A 21 22.53 -0.72 -33.59
CA ALA A 21 21.16 -0.31 -33.41
C ALA A 21 20.93 -0.19 -31.90
N ALA A 22 20.91 1.03 -31.38
CA ALA A 22 20.47 1.31 -30.05
C ALA A 22 19.03 0.75 -29.96
N LEU A 23 18.86 -0.33 -29.20
CA LEU A 23 17.56 -0.83 -28.79
C LEU A 23 16.89 0.32 -28.03
N GLN A 24 16.02 1.06 -28.70
CA GLN A 24 15.13 2.00 -28.04
C GLN A 24 14.36 1.17 -27.02
N PRO A 25 14.29 1.57 -25.74
CA PRO A 25 13.45 0.89 -24.77
C PRO A 25 12.04 0.88 -25.36
N ALA A 26 11.47 -0.32 -25.49
CA ALA A 26 10.09 -0.47 -25.95
C ALA A 26 9.24 0.48 -25.10
N GLN A 27 8.57 1.45 -25.73
CA GLN A 27 7.59 2.28 -25.05
C GLN A 27 6.53 1.33 -24.51
N THR A 28 6.59 1.05 -23.21
CA THR A 28 5.55 0.26 -22.54
C THR A 28 4.27 1.08 -22.62
N THR A 29 3.39 0.69 -23.53
CA THR A 29 2.06 1.32 -23.66
C THR A 29 1.31 1.15 -22.35
N VAL A 30 0.64 2.21 -21.90
CA VAL A 30 -0.26 2.15 -20.73
C VAL A 30 -1.29 1.06 -21.00
N PRO A 31 -1.49 0.10 -20.08
CA PRO A 31 -2.41 -1.01 -20.32
C PRO A 31 -3.85 -0.51 -20.37
N THR A 32 -4.60 -1.07 -21.28
CA THR A 32 -6.05 -0.80 -21.39
C THR A 32 -6.81 -1.47 -20.25
N LEU A 33 -8.02 -0.98 -19.97
CA LEU A 33 -8.91 -1.60 -18.97
C LEU A 33 -9.21 -3.07 -19.29
N GLU A 34 -9.37 -3.42 -20.56
CA GLU A 34 -9.62 -4.80 -20.98
C GLU A 34 -8.41 -5.72 -20.73
N GLU A 35 -7.21 -5.26 -21.02
CA GLU A 35 -5.98 -6.02 -20.74
C GLU A 35 -5.79 -6.25 -19.25
N VAL A 36 -6.05 -5.26 -18.42
CA VAL A 36 -5.96 -5.40 -16.96
C VAL A 36 -6.99 -6.40 -16.46
N ARG A 37 -8.24 -6.31 -16.88
CA ARG A 37 -9.32 -7.22 -16.46
C ARG A 37 -9.03 -8.69 -16.77
N LYS A 38 -8.30 -8.98 -17.84
CA LYS A 38 -7.87 -10.35 -18.16
C LYS A 38 -6.88 -10.94 -17.15
N THR A 39 -6.20 -10.10 -16.36
CA THR A 39 -5.24 -10.54 -15.35
C THR A 39 -5.82 -10.60 -13.94
N MET A 40 -7.06 -10.16 -13.74
CA MET A 40 -7.73 -10.20 -12.44
C MET A 40 -8.19 -11.63 -12.11
N GLY A 41 -8.11 -11.99 -10.83
CA GLY A 41 -8.67 -13.25 -10.33
C GLY A 41 -10.19 -13.32 -10.53
N ILE A 42 -10.89 -12.20 -10.32
CA ILE A 42 -12.31 -12.00 -10.64
C ILE A 42 -12.45 -10.66 -11.37
N PRO A 43 -12.72 -10.64 -12.68
CA PRO A 43 -12.83 -9.41 -13.45
C PRO A 43 -13.93 -8.48 -12.98
N SER A 44 -13.67 -7.16 -13.06
CA SER A 44 -14.69 -6.12 -12.81
C SER A 44 -15.80 -6.16 -13.85
N GLN A 45 -17.06 -5.90 -13.43
CA GLN A 45 -18.24 -5.93 -14.28
C GLN A 45 -19.12 -4.70 -14.05
N GLY A 46 -19.48 -3.99 -15.12
CA GLY A 46 -20.32 -2.79 -15.04
C GLY A 46 -19.73 -1.76 -14.06
N ASP A 47 -20.53 -1.37 -13.08
CA ASP A 47 -20.17 -0.41 -12.05
C ASP A 47 -19.56 -1.06 -10.78
N VAL A 48 -19.27 -2.38 -10.81
CA VAL A 48 -18.72 -3.13 -9.68
C VAL A 48 -17.26 -3.54 -9.99
N ARG A 49 -16.34 -3.09 -9.13
CA ARG A 49 -14.96 -3.56 -9.17
C ARG A 49 -14.88 -5.03 -8.73
N GLY A 50 -14.15 -5.84 -9.48
CA GLY A 50 -13.88 -7.24 -9.17
C GLY A 50 -12.81 -7.43 -8.09
N GLN A 51 -11.98 -8.46 -8.27
CA GLN A 51 -10.90 -8.81 -7.36
C GLN A 51 -9.62 -9.11 -8.16
N GLN A 52 -8.53 -8.43 -7.82
CA GLN A 52 -7.23 -8.64 -8.48
C GLN A 52 -6.57 -9.93 -7.98
N ASP A 53 -6.49 -10.10 -6.67
CA ASP A 53 -5.86 -11.27 -6.04
C ASP A 53 -6.89 -12.20 -5.41
N ALA A 54 -7.14 -13.34 -6.07
CA ALA A 54 -8.01 -14.42 -5.57
C ALA A 54 -7.20 -15.61 -5.01
N VAL A 55 -5.89 -15.49 -4.82
CA VAL A 55 -5.02 -16.51 -4.23
C VAL A 55 -4.76 -16.22 -2.77
N GLY A 56 -4.22 -15.04 -2.45
CA GLY A 56 -3.88 -14.62 -1.10
C GLY A 56 -5.07 -14.11 -0.30
N PHE A 57 -6.11 -13.60 -0.99
CA PHE A 57 -7.28 -13.00 -0.38
C PHE A 57 -8.54 -13.82 -0.58
N ALA A 58 -9.44 -13.75 0.41
CA ALA A 58 -10.72 -14.43 0.34
C ALA A 58 -11.56 -13.94 -0.84
N SER A 59 -12.17 -14.87 -1.56
CA SER A 59 -13.13 -14.64 -2.65
C SER A 59 -14.52 -15.17 -2.35
N LYS A 60 -14.66 -15.90 -1.23
CA LYS A 60 -15.91 -16.53 -0.77
C LYS A 60 -16.12 -16.28 0.73
N PRO A 61 -17.40 -16.23 1.20
CA PRO A 61 -17.72 -15.98 2.61
C PRO A 61 -17.06 -16.96 3.58
N GLU A 62 -17.05 -18.26 3.24
CA GLU A 62 -16.46 -19.30 4.08
C GLU A 62 -14.95 -19.14 4.28
N GLN A 63 -14.25 -18.61 3.26
CA GLN A 63 -12.82 -18.29 3.38
C GLN A 63 -12.61 -17.13 4.34
N MET A 64 -13.39 -16.04 4.21
CA MET A 64 -13.29 -14.88 5.09
C MET A 64 -13.62 -15.23 6.54
N ALA A 65 -14.68 -16.00 6.76
CA ALA A 65 -15.07 -16.51 8.09
C ALA A 65 -13.94 -17.35 8.72
N ARG A 66 -13.30 -18.22 7.94
CA ARG A 66 -12.20 -19.07 8.41
C ARG A 66 -10.96 -18.26 8.78
N VAL A 67 -10.59 -17.28 7.96
CA VAL A 67 -9.49 -16.34 8.25
C VAL A 67 -9.79 -15.56 9.54
N TRP A 68 -11.02 -15.04 9.66
CA TRP A 68 -11.46 -14.30 10.85
C TRP A 68 -11.36 -15.12 12.13
N GLU A 69 -11.85 -16.35 12.12
CA GLU A 69 -11.81 -17.28 13.25
C GLU A 69 -10.37 -17.59 13.69
N LEU A 70 -9.52 -17.93 12.74
CA LEU A 70 -8.15 -18.37 13.03
C LEU A 70 -7.20 -17.23 13.41
N SER A 71 -7.50 -16.01 13.00
CA SER A 71 -6.59 -14.87 13.21
C SER A 71 -6.45 -14.43 14.67
N ILE A 72 -7.30 -14.91 15.59
CA ILE A 72 -7.16 -14.70 17.04
C ILE A 72 -6.40 -15.82 17.74
N THR A 73 -6.05 -16.90 17.03
CA THR A 73 -5.38 -18.06 17.66
C THR A 73 -3.90 -17.81 17.86
N PRO A 74 -3.35 -18.12 19.04
CA PRO A 74 -1.92 -18.03 19.30
C PRO A 74 -1.08 -18.96 18.37
N PRO A 75 0.19 -18.59 18.14
CA PRO A 75 0.87 -17.40 18.63
C PRO A 75 0.40 -16.12 17.94
N LEU A 76 0.37 -15.00 18.69
CA LEU A 76 -0.02 -13.69 18.17
C LEU A 76 1.21 -12.87 17.74
N PRO A 77 1.03 -11.82 16.90
CA PRO A 77 2.09 -10.89 16.54
C PRO A 77 2.75 -10.24 17.76
N GLU A 78 3.98 -9.76 17.60
CA GLU A 78 4.65 -8.98 18.63
C GLU A 78 3.79 -7.76 19.00
N LYS A 79 3.47 -7.63 20.30
CA LYS A 79 2.78 -6.46 20.83
C LYS A 79 3.77 -5.32 21.02
N LEU A 80 3.53 -4.18 20.39
CA LEU A 80 4.39 -2.99 20.50
C LEU A 80 3.87 -1.98 21.53
N GLY A 81 2.57 -1.95 21.77
CA GLY A 81 1.92 -1.07 22.71
C GLY A 81 0.47 -1.49 22.99
N GLU A 82 -0.20 -0.75 23.86
CA GLU A 82 -1.63 -0.95 24.10
C GLU A 82 -2.43 -0.33 22.96
N ALA A 83 -3.45 -1.06 22.51
CA ALA A 83 -4.40 -0.53 21.55
C ALA A 83 -5.29 0.53 22.22
N PRO A 84 -5.51 1.69 21.56
CA PRO A 84 -6.50 2.65 22.04
C PRO A 84 -7.92 2.06 21.92
N PRO A 85 -8.90 2.66 22.60
CA PRO A 85 -10.30 2.26 22.42
C PRO A 85 -10.73 2.34 20.95
N PRO A 86 -11.73 1.53 20.53
CA PRO A 86 -12.32 1.61 19.18
C PRO A 86 -12.87 3.01 18.87
N GLY A 87 -12.92 3.37 17.57
CA GLY A 87 -13.33 4.69 17.11
C GLY A 87 -12.15 5.61 16.79
N VAL A 88 -11.03 5.01 16.40
CA VAL A 88 -9.82 5.72 15.97
C VAL A 88 -10.04 6.51 14.69
N ALA A 89 -9.31 7.63 14.54
CA ALA A 89 -9.36 8.45 13.32
C ALA A 89 -8.76 7.75 12.10
N GLY A 90 -7.79 6.85 12.32
CA GLY A 90 -7.21 6.06 11.24
C GLY A 90 -6.31 4.94 11.73
N VAL A 91 -5.88 4.10 10.77
CA VAL A 91 -4.93 3.01 11.02
C VAL A 91 -3.97 2.84 9.86
N ILE A 92 -2.77 2.28 10.13
CA ILE A 92 -1.91 1.62 9.14
C ILE A 92 -2.11 0.12 9.31
N CYS A 93 -2.36 -0.58 8.20
CA CYS A 93 -2.60 -2.02 8.15
C CYS A 93 -1.87 -2.64 6.95
N PRO A 94 -1.26 -3.84 7.10
CA PRO A 94 -0.67 -4.55 5.97
C PRO A 94 -1.71 -4.90 4.89
N HIS A 95 -1.22 -5.33 3.71
CA HIS A 95 -2.07 -5.83 2.63
C HIS A 95 -1.52 -7.11 1.98
N ASP A 96 -0.69 -7.84 2.70
CA ASP A 96 -0.15 -9.12 2.25
C ASP A 96 -1.14 -10.27 2.50
N ASP A 97 -0.84 -11.45 1.94
CA ASP A 97 -1.64 -12.67 1.98
C ASP A 97 -2.19 -12.97 3.39
N TYR A 98 -3.45 -13.35 3.47
CA TYR A 98 -4.10 -13.65 4.75
C TYR A 98 -3.45 -14.80 5.52
N ILE A 99 -2.84 -15.74 4.80
CA ILE A 99 -2.12 -16.88 5.41
C ILE A 99 -0.95 -16.42 6.30
N PHE A 100 -0.32 -15.29 5.98
CA PHE A 100 0.78 -14.69 6.73
C PHE A 100 0.33 -13.55 7.64
N ALA A 101 -0.38 -12.57 7.07
CA ALA A 101 -0.67 -11.30 7.72
C ALA A 101 -2.00 -11.29 8.51
N GLY A 102 -2.86 -12.29 8.38
CA GLY A 102 -4.21 -12.31 8.96
C GLY A 102 -4.26 -11.98 10.45
N ARG A 103 -3.29 -12.45 11.25
CA ARG A 103 -3.21 -12.14 12.68
C ARG A 103 -2.91 -10.66 12.96
N VAL A 104 -2.20 -9.97 12.06
CA VAL A 104 -1.90 -8.54 12.19
C VAL A 104 -3.12 -7.70 11.81
N TYR A 105 -3.83 -8.04 10.74
CA TYR A 105 -5.13 -7.41 10.41
C TYR A 105 -6.08 -7.43 11.60
N ARG A 106 -6.14 -8.56 12.31
CA ARG A 106 -7.01 -8.76 13.46
C ARG A 106 -6.69 -7.87 14.65
N GLN A 107 -5.45 -7.38 14.78
CA GLN A 107 -5.05 -6.49 15.86
C GLN A 107 -5.47 -5.03 15.63
N VAL A 108 -5.61 -4.60 14.38
CA VAL A 108 -5.73 -3.17 14.06
C VAL A 108 -7.06 -2.79 13.39
N LEU A 109 -7.58 -3.57 12.46
CA LEU A 109 -8.81 -3.21 11.74
C LEU A 109 -10.06 -3.13 12.63
N PRO A 110 -10.23 -3.96 13.69
CA PRO A 110 -11.37 -3.82 14.61
C PRO A 110 -11.43 -2.50 15.37
N LEU A 111 -10.33 -1.73 15.41
CA LEU A 111 -10.31 -0.40 16.01
C LEU A 111 -11.06 0.64 15.16
N VAL A 112 -11.22 0.38 13.86
CA VAL A 112 -11.96 1.23 12.93
C VAL A 112 -13.46 0.92 13.04
N THR A 113 -14.22 1.82 13.66
CA THR A 113 -15.68 1.67 13.83
C THR A 113 -16.50 2.54 12.88
N ALA A 114 -15.86 3.44 12.14
CA ALA A 114 -16.51 4.34 11.22
C ALA A 114 -17.23 3.60 10.08
N LYS A 115 -18.44 4.04 9.74
CA LYS A 115 -19.22 3.51 8.63
C LYS A 115 -18.61 3.85 7.28
N THR A 116 -18.07 5.06 7.14
CA THR A 116 -17.42 5.53 5.92
C THR A 116 -15.90 5.50 6.12
N VAL A 117 -15.18 4.84 5.20
CA VAL A 117 -13.73 4.70 5.30
C VAL A 117 -13.05 5.24 4.06
N VAL A 118 -12.19 6.25 4.25
CA VAL A 118 -11.26 6.70 3.21
C VAL A 118 -10.07 5.74 3.20
N LEU A 119 -9.92 4.99 2.11
CA LEU A 119 -8.86 4.00 1.93
C LEU A 119 -7.71 4.61 1.15
N VAL A 120 -6.54 4.68 1.76
CA VAL A 120 -5.31 5.22 1.17
C VAL A 120 -4.40 4.05 0.80
N GLY A 121 -4.39 3.68 -0.48
CA GLY A 121 -3.68 2.52 -1.00
C GLY A 121 -2.31 2.83 -1.59
N VAL A 122 -1.49 1.81 -1.66
CA VAL A 122 -0.27 1.81 -2.48
C VAL A 122 -0.67 1.70 -3.95
N PHE A 123 0.04 2.35 -4.85
CA PHE A 123 -0.07 2.11 -6.28
C PHE A 123 1.21 1.42 -6.79
N HIS A 124 1.28 0.10 -6.68
CA HIS A 124 2.48 -0.66 -7.05
C HIS A 124 2.88 -0.48 -8.51
N ARG A 125 1.90 -0.38 -9.40
CA ARG A 125 2.12 -0.32 -10.85
C ARG A 125 2.13 1.10 -11.42
N TYR A 126 2.29 2.14 -10.59
CA TYR A 126 2.21 3.54 -11.03
C TYR A 126 3.12 3.86 -12.24
N ARG A 127 4.32 3.25 -12.32
CA ARG A 127 5.23 3.44 -13.45
C ARG A 127 4.64 2.94 -14.77
N ARG A 128 3.93 1.81 -14.73
CA ARG A 128 3.29 1.21 -15.91
C ARG A 128 2.14 2.10 -16.44
N PHE A 129 1.50 2.85 -15.55
CA PHE A 129 0.42 3.78 -15.88
C PHE A 129 0.92 5.22 -16.13
N GLY A 130 2.22 5.48 -15.95
CA GLY A 130 2.76 6.83 -16.03
C GLY A 130 2.18 7.78 -14.99
N SER A 131 1.64 7.25 -13.88
CA SER A 131 0.99 8.06 -12.85
C SER A 131 2.00 8.57 -11.83
N HIS A 132 2.02 9.88 -11.65
CA HIS A 132 2.82 10.57 -10.63
C HIS A 132 2.18 11.91 -10.28
N ASP A 133 2.45 12.43 -9.08
CA ASP A 133 2.04 13.76 -8.64
C ASP A 133 0.52 14.05 -8.66
N VAL A 134 -0.31 13.01 -8.66
CA VAL A 134 -1.78 13.07 -8.63
C VAL A 134 -2.34 12.01 -7.68
N LEU A 135 -3.59 12.17 -7.26
CA LEU A 135 -4.36 11.11 -6.60
C LEU A 135 -5.12 10.29 -7.64
N VAL A 136 -5.17 8.99 -7.50
CA VAL A 136 -5.89 8.13 -8.45
C VAL A 136 -7.13 7.55 -7.77
N PHE A 137 -8.30 7.91 -8.28
CA PHE A 137 -9.60 7.38 -7.86
C PHE A 137 -10.16 6.44 -8.93
N ASP A 138 -11.07 5.58 -8.54
CA ASP A 138 -11.87 4.81 -9.49
C ASP A 138 -13.18 5.51 -9.83
N SER A 139 -13.96 4.92 -10.75
CA SER A 139 -15.32 5.35 -11.10
C SER A 139 -16.38 4.31 -10.72
N TYR A 140 -16.00 3.22 -10.03
CA TYR A 140 -16.91 2.19 -9.62
C TYR A 140 -17.91 2.71 -8.58
N LYS A 141 -19.12 2.14 -8.57
CA LYS A 141 -20.13 2.42 -7.55
C LYS A 141 -20.08 1.47 -6.37
N ALA A 142 -19.47 0.30 -6.58
CA ALA A 142 -19.27 -0.69 -5.54
C ALA A 142 -18.00 -1.54 -5.81
N TRP A 143 -17.49 -2.17 -4.76
CA TRP A 143 -16.45 -3.18 -4.84
C TRP A 143 -17.00 -4.53 -4.38
N ARG A 144 -16.77 -5.57 -5.18
CA ARG A 144 -17.05 -6.92 -4.79
C ARG A 144 -16.23 -7.35 -3.59
N THR A 145 -16.85 -8.04 -2.64
CA THR A 145 -16.17 -8.69 -1.51
C THR A 145 -16.73 -10.10 -1.28
N PRO A 146 -16.05 -10.93 -0.49
CA PRO A 146 -16.59 -12.24 -0.09
C PRO A 146 -17.99 -12.16 0.53
N ASP A 147 -18.27 -11.14 1.34
CA ASP A 147 -19.50 -10.96 2.10
C ASP A 147 -20.52 -10.03 1.40
N GLY A 148 -20.42 -9.93 0.07
CA GLY A 148 -21.26 -9.06 -0.75
C GLY A 148 -20.63 -7.71 -1.08
N ASP A 149 -21.23 -6.99 -2.00
CA ASP A 149 -20.69 -5.74 -2.51
C ASP A 149 -20.66 -4.64 -1.44
N VAL A 150 -19.58 -3.86 -1.46
CA VAL A 150 -19.41 -2.65 -0.62
C VAL A 150 -19.64 -1.42 -1.47
N PRO A 151 -20.59 -0.55 -1.13
CA PRO A 151 -20.83 0.68 -1.84
C PRO A 151 -19.62 1.62 -1.74
N VAL A 152 -19.30 2.29 -2.84
CA VAL A 152 -18.47 3.50 -2.81
C VAL A 152 -19.33 4.64 -2.29
N ALA A 153 -18.85 5.31 -1.25
CA ALA A 153 -19.61 6.37 -0.58
C ALA A 153 -19.86 7.57 -1.49
N GLY A 154 -21.06 8.14 -1.45
CA GLY A 154 -21.41 9.32 -2.23
C GLY A 154 -20.52 10.54 -1.98
N ILE A 155 -19.96 10.64 -0.77
CA ILE A 155 -18.98 11.66 -0.38
C ILE A 155 -17.76 11.69 -1.32
N ARG A 156 -17.40 10.59 -1.99
CA ARG A 156 -16.32 10.60 -3.01
C ARG A 156 -16.64 11.62 -4.11
N GLU A 157 -17.84 11.60 -4.65
CA GLU A 157 -18.24 12.51 -5.73
C GLU A 157 -18.28 13.96 -5.24
N GLU A 158 -18.76 14.16 -4.02
CA GLU A 158 -18.82 15.47 -3.37
C GLU A 158 -17.41 16.06 -3.20
N MET A 159 -16.49 15.27 -2.70
CA MET A 159 -15.07 15.65 -2.54
C MET A 159 -14.41 15.95 -3.89
N LEU A 160 -14.61 15.09 -4.90
CA LEU A 160 -14.00 15.28 -6.22
C LEU A 160 -14.56 16.51 -6.96
N ALA A 161 -15.79 16.92 -6.66
CA ALA A 161 -16.35 18.16 -7.20
C ALA A 161 -15.66 19.43 -6.65
N LEU A 162 -15.06 19.34 -5.47
CA LEU A 162 -14.38 20.47 -4.80
C LEU A 162 -12.87 20.48 -5.04
N LEU A 163 -12.27 19.34 -5.43
CA LEU A 163 -10.85 19.26 -5.71
C LEU A 163 -10.49 19.88 -7.08
N PRO A 164 -9.33 20.54 -7.19
CA PRO A 164 -8.80 20.98 -8.48
C PRO A 164 -8.61 19.79 -9.44
N LYS A 165 -9.02 19.96 -10.70
CA LYS A 165 -8.97 18.91 -11.73
C LYS A 165 -7.55 18.34 -11.99
N GLY A 166 -6.49 19.11 -11.68
CA GLY A 166 -5.09 18.68 -11.82
C GLY A 166 -4.57 17.89 -10.62
N ASP A 167 -5.33 17.72 -9.55
CA ASP A 167 -4.92 17.03 -8.34
C ASP A 167 -5.26 15.53 -8.36
N PHE A 168 -6.16 15.12 -9.23
CA PHE A 168 -6.59 13.73 -9.31
C PHE A 168 -6.92 13.31 -10.74
N VAL A 169 -6.89 11.99 -10.92
CA VAL A 169 -7.41 11.31 -12.11
C VAL A 169 -8.39 10.21 -11.69
N ARG A 170 -9.27 9.83 -12.61
CA ARG A 170 -10.12 8.64 -12.47
C ARG A 170 -9.62 7.58 -13.41
N ASP A 171 -9.15 6.45 -12.86
CA ASP A 171 -8.58 5.37 -13.65
C ASP A 171 -9.00 4.00 -13.09
N ASN A 172 -9.98 3.38 -13.74
CA ASN A 172 -10.44 2.04 -13.38
C ASN A 172 -9.38 0.97 -13.70
N ALA A 173 -8.57 1.13 -14.76
CA ALA A 173 -7.54 0.17 -15.08
C ALA A 173 -6.42 0.17 -14.01
N ALA A 174 -6.06 1.35 -13.49
CA ALA A 174 -5.15 1.49 -12.38
C ALA A 174 -5.67 0.75 -11.14
N HIS A 175 -6.92 0.98 -10.74
CA HIS A 175 -7.54 0.31 -9.60
C HIS A 175 -7.72 -1.20 -9.83
N ASP A 176 -8.11 -1.64 -11.01
CA ASP A 176 -8.27 -3.06 -11.37
C ASP A 176 -6.92 -3.81 -11.36
N SER A 177 -5.81 -3.09 -11.60
CA SER A 177 -4.46 -3.66 -11.55
C SER A 177 -3.86 -3.72 -10.13
N GLU A 178 -4.54 -3.14 -9.12
CA GLU A 178 -4.00 -2.92 -7.78
C GLU A 178 -4.74 -3.78 -6.75
N HIS A 179 -3.98 -4.40 -5.82
CA HIS A 179 -4.51 -5.28 -4.77
C HIS A 179 -4.43 -4.69 -3.36
N SER A 180 -3.65 -3.63 -3.16
CA SER A 180 -3.30 -3.11 -1.82
C SER A 180 -4.47 -2.70 -0.93
N LEU A 181 -5.66 -2.49 -1.49
CA LEU A 181 -6.87 -2.15 -0.73
C LEU A 181 -7.84 -3.32 -0.57
N GLU A 182 -7.73 -4.38 -1.38
CA GLU A 182 -8.70 -5.49 -1.40
C GLU A 182 -8.79 -6.19 -0.06
N ALA A 183 -7.63 -6.60 0.46
CA ALA A 183 -7.55 -7.29 1.74
C ALA A 183 -8.24 -6.51 2.87
N LEU A 184 -8.01 -5.20 2.92
CA LEU A 184 -8.55 -4.32 3.95
C LEU A 184 -10.08 -4.17 3.83
N VAL A 185 -10.57 -3.98 2.59
CA VAL A 185 -12.02 -3.86 2.31
C VAL A 185 -12.75 -5.12 2.74
N TYR A 186 -12.18 -6.31 2.47
CA TYR A 186 -12.82 -7.58 2.81
C TYR A 186 -12.92 -7.79 4.32
N TRP A 187 -11.88 -7.46 5.07
CA TRP A 187 -11.89 -7.47 6.53
C TRP A 187 -12.90 -6.50 7.10
N LEU A 188 -12.88 -5.25 6.64
CA LEU A 188 -13.80 -4.21 7.11
C LEU A 188 -15.26 -4.58 6.80
N ARG A 189 -15.55 -5.13 5.61
CA ARG A 189 -16.89 -5.57 5.23
C ARG A 189 -17.38 -6.75 6.09
N HIS A 190 -16.50 -7.69 6.37
CA HIS A 190 -16.82 -8.84 7.23
C HIS A 190 -17.28 -8.40 8.64
N MET A 191 -16.61 -7.39 9.17
CA MET A 191 -16.96 -6.80 10.47
C MET A 191 -18.18 -5.86 10.41
N ARG A 192 -18.42 -5.23 9.26
CA ARG A 192 -19.34 -4.10 9.12
C ARG A 192 -20.19 -4.22 7.85
N PRO A 193 -21.37 -4.81 7.96
CA PRO A 193 -22.28 -4.95 6.82
C PRO A 193 -22.75 -3.62 6.21
N ASP A 194 -22.66 -2.51 6.94
CA ASP A 194 -23.02 -1.16 6.51
C ASP A 194 -21.85 -0.31 6.01
N LEU A 195 -20.67 -0.91 5.83
CA LEU A 195 -19.46 -0.25 5.34
C LEU A 195 -19.68 0.47 4.02
N GLN A 196 -19.14 1.67 3.89
CA GLN A 196 -18.98 2.43 2.65
C GLN A 196 -17.52 2.86 2.51
N ILE A 197 -17.00 2.92 1.30
CA ILE A 197 -15.57 3.19 1.05
C ILE A 197 -15.35 4.38 0.12
N VAL A 198 -14.23 5.08 0.31
CA VAL A 198 -13.67 6.05 -0.63
C VAL A 198 -12.26 5.60 -0.97
N PRO A 199 -12.08 4.77 -2.01
CA PRO A 199 -10.77 4.26 -2.38
C PRO A 199 -9.96 5.31 -3.13
N VAL A 200 -8.70 5.50 -2.72
CA VAL A 200 -7.70 6.31 -3.41
C VAL A 200 -6.34 5.61 -3.34
N ILE A 201 -5.66 5.50 -4.47
CA ILE A 201 -4.29 4.96 -4.54
C ILE A 201 -3.30 6.08 -4.84
N VAL A 202 -2.14 6.03 -4.17
CA VAL A 202 -1.16 7.10 -4.13
C VAL A 202 0.10 6.68 -4.90
N PRO A 203 0.35 7.24 -6.09
CA PRO A 203 1.56 7.00 -6.86
C PRO A 203 2.77 7.76 -6.28
N ALA A 204 3.92 7.60 -6.93
CA ALA A 204 5.13 8.35 -6.57
C ALA A 204 4.93 9.86 -6.72
N MET A 205 5.42 10.60 -5.74
CA MET A 205 5.46 12.06 -5.75
C MET A 205 6.54 12.59 -4.79
N GLY A 206 6.96 13.83 -5.01
CA GLY A 206 7.83 14.55 -4.08
C GLY A 206 7.06 14.98 -2.83
N PHE A 207 7.79 15.18 -1.71
CA PHE A 207 7.16 15.49 -0.40
C PHE A 207 6.35 16.79 -0.43
N ALA A 208 6.86 17.85 -1.09
CA ALA A 208 6.12 19.12 -1.23
C ALA A 208 4.77 18.94 -1.96
N ARG A 209 4.75 18.17 -3.05
CA ARG A 209 3.50 17.85 -3.77
C ARG A 209 2.55 17.02 -2.92
N MET A 210 3.09 16.06 -2.17
CA MET A 210 2.31 15.27 -1.22
C MET A 210 1.64 16.12 -0.15
N GLN A 211 2.36 17.09 0.42
CA GLN A 211 1.81 18.04 1.38
C GLN A 211 0.66 18.87 0.78
N GLU A 212 0.82 19.33 -0.47
CA GLU A 212 -0.20 20.08 -1.17
C GLU A 212 -1.47 19.26 -1.38
N LEU A 213 -1.33 18.05 -1.95
CA LEU A 213 -2.46 17.16 -2.24
C LEU A 213 -3.18 16.69 -0.96
N ALA A 214 -2.42 16.31 0.07
CA ALA A 214 -2.99 15.91 1.35
C ALA A 214 -3.73 17.07 2.03
N GLY A 215 -3.19 18.30 1.96
CA GLY A 215 -3.85 19.47 2.50
C GLY A 215 -5.16 19.81 1.79
N ARG A 216 -5.19 19.72 0.46
CA ARG A 216 -6.42 19.96 -0.32
C ARG A 216 -7.47 18.89 -0.04
N LEU A 217 -7.08 17.61 -0.05
CA LEU A 217 -8.01 16.52 0.26
C LEU A 217 -8.53 16.61 1.70
N ALA A 218 -7.66 16.96 2.66
CA ALA A 218 -8.05 17.16 4.06
C ALA A 218 -9.06 18.31 4.22
N SER A 219 -8.83 19.44 3.54
CA SER A 219 -9.75 20.57 3.58
C SER A 219 -11.14 20.19 3.06
N VAL A 220 -11.18 19.47 1.93
CA VAL A 220 -12.44 18.98 1.35
C VAL A 220 -13.11 17.94 2.26
N LEU A 221 -12.35 16.99 2.79
CA LEU A 221 -12.87 15.98 3.72
C LEU A 221 -13.47 16.65 4.97
N ALA A 222 -12.78 17.63 5.55
CA ALA A 222 -13.28 18.37 6.71
C ALA A 222 -14.57 19.16 6.41
N GLN A 223 -14.68 19.75 5.20
CA GLN A 223 -15.93 20.40 4.75
C GLN A 223 -17.07 19.39 4.70
N GLU A 224 -16.85 18.21 4.14
CA GLU A 224 -17.89 17.18 4.03
C GLU A 224 -18.26 16.59 5.40
N VAL A 225 -17.27 16.35 6.29
CA VAL A 225 -17.51 15.95 7.67
C VAL A 225 -18.43 16.96 8.37
N THR A 226 -18.15 18.25 8.23
CA THR A 226 -18.95 19.32 8.82
C THR A 226 -20.34 19.40 8.20
N ARG A 227 -20.44 19.32 6.87
CA ARG A 227 -21.71 19.40 6.11
C ARG A 227 -22.65 18.26 6.49
N HIS A 228 -22.12 17.04 6.63
CA HIS A 228 -22.88 15.86 7.03
C HIS A 228 -23.10 15.77 8.55
N ARG A 229 -22.53 16.69 9.34
CA ARG A 229 -22.53 16.64 10.80
C ARG A 229 -21.94 15.33 11.36
N TRP A 230 -20.94 14.81 10.70
CA TRP A 230 -20.22 13.62 11.10
C TRP A 230 -19.17 13.93 12.15
N GLN A 231 -18.78 12.91 12.88
CA GLN A 231 -17.66 12.95 13.79
C GLN A 231 -16.51 12.14 13.23
N PHE A 232 -15.35 12.78 13.04
CA PHE A 232 -14.15 12.13 12.57
C PHE A 232 -13.68 11.07 13.57
N GLY A 233 -13.34 9.87 13.12
CA GLY A 233 -13.04 8.69 13.92
C GLY A 233 -14.27 7.82 14.24
N ARG A 234 -15.48 8.37 14.25
CA ARG A 234 -16.71 7.62 14.51
C ARG A 234 -17.54 7.35 13.25
N ASP A 235 -17.79 8.37 12.45
CA ASP A 235 -18.64 8.26 11.26
C ASP A 235 -17.79 8.11 9.98
N VAL A 236 -16.61 8.73 9.96
CA VAL A 236 -15.59 8.60 8.92
C VAL A 236 -14.19 8.43 9.51
N ALA A 237 -13.40 7.52 8.94
CA ALA A 237 -12.01 7.26 9.34
C ALA A 237 -11.12 7.03 8.10
N VAL A 238 -9.80 7.02 8.31
CA VAL A 238 -8.80 6.79 7.26
C VAL A 238 -8.11 5.45 7.49
N VAL A 239 -8.07 4.58 6.49
CA VAL A 239 -7.29 3.32 6.55
C VAL A 239 -6.17 3.39 5.53
N ILE A 240 -4.95 3.28 6.01
CA ILE A 240 -3.72 3.41 5.23
C ILE A 240 -3.14 2.02 5.02
N SER A 241 -2.97 1.66 3.77
CA SER A 241 -2.45 0.36 3.38
C SER A 241 -0.94 0.38 3.23
N SER A 242 -0.23 -0.52 3.90
CA SER A 242 1.22 -0.69 3.75
C SER A 242 1.73 -1.95 4.41
N ASP A 243 2.55 -2.72 3.69
CA ASP A 243 3.50 -3.61 4.33
C ASP A 243 4.79 -2.85 4.67
N ALA A 244 5.60 -3.42 5.58
CA ALA A 244 6.91 -2.91 5.97
C ALA A 244 8.01 -3.42 5.01
N VAL A 245 9.18 -3.79 5.53
CA VAL A 245 10.31 -4.22 4.69
C VAL A 245 9.93 -5.40 3.79
N HIS A 246 10.27 -5.31 2.53
CA HIS A 246 10.33 -6.43 1.60
C HIS A 246 11.80 -6.80 1.43
N TYR A 247 12.22 -7.92 2.02
CA TYR A 247 13.61 -8.35 2.05
C TYR A 247 13.84 -9.55 1.13
N GLY A 248 14.87 -9.47 0.30
CA GLY A 248 15.30 -10.56 -0.56
C GLY A 248 15.74 -10.10 -1.95
N ALA A 249 16.36 -11.02 -2.68
CA ALA A 249 16.88 -10.76 -4.03
C ALA A 249 15.76 -10.38 -5.02
N ASP A 250 14.58 -10.99 -4.88
CA ASP A 250 13.42 -10.71 -5.74
C ASP A 250 12.89 -9.27 -5.57
N PHE A 251 13.11 -8.67 -4.39
CA PHE A 251 12.79 -7.27 -4.13
C PHE A 251 13.94 -6.32 -4.45
N ASN A 252 15.09 -6.85 -4.93
CA ASN A 252 16.33 -6.12 -5.10
C ASN A 252 16.74 -5.35 -3.83
N TYR A 253 16.54 -5.97 -2.65
CA TYR A 253 16.79 -5.35 -1.36
C TYR A 253 17.38 -6.34 -0.35
N THR A 254 18.72 -6.35 -0.23
CA THR A 254 19.49 -7.20 0.70
C THR A 254 20.58 -6.39 1.40
N PRO A 255 20.23 -5.28 2.10
CA PRO A 255 21.24 -4.36 2.65
C PRO A 255 22.08 -4.99 3.78
N TYR A 256 21.64 -6.11 4.33
CA TYR A 256 22.31 -6.81 5.43
C TYR A 256 22.90 -8.18 5.01
N GLY A 257 23.09 -8.39 3.69
CA GLY A 257 23.52 -9.64 3.09
C GLY A 257 22.36 -10.43 2.45
N ASP A 258 22.67 -11.58 1.83
CA ASP A 258 21.69 -12.33 1.03
C ASP A 258 20.47 -12.83 1.82
N GLY A 259 20.57 -12.89 3.16
CA GLY A 259 19.53 -13.36 4.06
C GLY A 259 20.11 -14.03 5.32
N GLY A 260 19.32 -14.89 5.95
CA GLY A 260 19.68 -15.56 7.20
C GLY A 260 19.25 -14.80 8.45
N VAL A 261 19.55 -15.37 9.61
CA VAL A 261 19.05 -14.85 10.91
C VAL A 261 19.53 -13.43 11.20
N ASP A 262 20.81 -13.13 10.96
CA ASP A 262 21.38 -11.81 11.25
C ASP A 262 20.74 -10.70 10.37
N ALA A 263 20.54 -11.00 9.09
CA ALA A 263 19.86 -10.08 8.16
C ALA A 263 18.40 -9.85 8.56
N TYR A 264 17.69 -10.92 8.92
CA TYR A 264 16.33 -10.88 9.42
C TYR A 264 16.18 -9.99 10.67
N VAL A 265 17.04 -10.21 11.68
CA VAL A 265 17.01 -9.44 12.92
C VAL A 265 17.24 -7.95 12.65
N LYS A 266 18.23 -7.60 11.82
CA LYS A 266 18.53 -6.20 11.46
C LYS A 266 17.40 -5.54 10.69
N ALA A 267 16.80 -6.24 9.73
CA ALA A 267 15.67 -5.72 8.96
C ALA A 267 14.43 -5.47 9.85
N CYS A 268 14.11 -6.42 10.73
CA CYS A 268 13.02 -6.26 11.70
C CYS A 268 13.29 -5.11 12.69
N GLU A 269 14.54 -4.91 13.12
CA GLU A 269 14.86 -3.79 14.02
C GLU A 269 14.74 -2.44 13.33
N GLN A 270 15.09 -2.38 12.05
CA GLN A 270 14.86 -1.19 11.23
C GLN A 270 13.36 -0.86 11.12
N ASP A 271 12.50 -1.85 10.89
CA ASP A 271 11.05 -1.66 10.89
C ASP A 271 10.54 -1.17 12.24
N ARG A 272 10.98 -1.80 13.35
CA ARG A 272 10.61 -1.37 14.70
C ARG A 272 11.07 0.05 15.02
N SER A 273 12.21 0.48 14.49
CA SER A 273 12.69 1.84 14.67
C SER A 273 11.75 2.87 14.05
N LEU A 274 11.18 2.58 12.87
CA LEU A 274 10.17 3.43 12.24
C LEU A 274 8.85 3.41 13.01
N LEU A 275 8.43 2.24 13.50
CA LEU A 275 7.21 2.10 14.29
C LEU A 275 7.30 2.88 15.61
N ARG A 276 8.41 2.80 16.34
CA ARG A 276 8.64 3.50 17.62
C ARG A 276 9.04 4.96 17.45
N GLY A 277 9.52 5.36 16.28
CA GLY A 277 9.96 6.71 15.96
C GLY A 277 8.89 7.55 15.28
N PRO A 278 8.96 7.73 13.95
CA PRO A 278 8.06 8.64 13.23
C PRO A 278 6.59 8.24 13.27
N LEU A 279 6.27 6.94 13.44
CA LEU A 279 4.89 6.45 13.48
C LEU A 279 4.26 6.44 14.88
N ALA A 280 5.02 6.78 15.94
CA ALA A 280 4.55 6.81 17.32
C ALA A 280 4.37 8.25 17.85
N GLY A 281 3.38 8.46 18.75
CA GLY A 281 3.12 9.73 19.40
C GLY A 281 2.52 10.77 18.46
N PRO A 282 2.62 12.09 18.77
CA PRO A 282 2.00 13.15 17.97
C PRO A 282 2.42 13.11 16.51
N VAL A 283 1.44 13.14 15.60
CA VAL A 283 1.65 13.18 14.14
C VAL A 283 1.97 14.61 13.76
N THR A 284 3.20 14.87 13.38
CA THR A 284 3.67 16.18 12.92
C THR A 284 4.26 16.07 11.52
N THR A 285 4.16 17.14 10.74
CA THR A 285 4.78 17.19 9.40
C THR A 285 6.26 16.78 9.43
N ALA A 286 7.03 17.15 10.47
CA ALA A 286 8.44 16.77 10.61
C ALA A 286 8.65 15.25 10.74
N LYS A 287 7.81 14.56 11.53
CA LYS A 287 7.85 13.09 11.65
C LYS A 287 7.44 12.40 10.35
N VAL A 288 6.45 12.94 9.65
CA VAL A 288 6.02 12.41 8.35
C VAL A 288 7.15 12.56 7.33
N GLU A 289 7.84 13.70 7.29
CA GLU A 289 9.02 13.93 6.45
C GLU A 289 10.18 13.01 6.81
N GLN A 290 10.40 12.76 8.10
CA GLN A 290 11.39 11.78 8.58
C GLN A 290 11.08 10.38 8.05
N PHE A 291 9.83 9.91 8.13
CA PHE A 291 9.43 8.62 7.55
C PHE A 291 9.65 8.62 6.03
N PHE A 292 9.16 9.64 5.33
CA PHE A 292 9.29 9.76 3.88
C PHE A 292 10.76 9.71 3.44
N SER A 293 11.63 10.53 4.01
CA SER A 293 13.05 10.60 3.64
C SER A 293 13.85 9.35 4.02
N THR A 294 13.38 8.57 4.99
CA THR A 294 13.98 7.26 5.31
C THR A 294 13.65 6.22 4.22
N CYS A 295 12.45 6.25 3.65
CA CYS A 295 11.99 5.25 2.68
C CYS A 295 12.23 5.66 1.22
N VAL A 296 12.27 6.96 0.93
CA VAL A 296 12.30 7.52 -0.42
C VAL A 296 13.59 8.33 -0.63
N ASN A 297 14.17 8.24 -1.82
CA ASN A 297 15.18 9.18 -2.24
C ASN A 297 14.51 10.51 -2.63
N PRO A 298 14.70 11.64 -1.91
CA PRO A 298 14.02 12.90 -2.21
C PRO A 298 14.35 13.47 -3.60
N GLU A 299 15.55 13.16 -4.12
CA GLU A 299 15.99 13.61 -5.45
C GLU A 299 15.39 12.75 -6.56
N GLN A 300 15.08 11.48 -6.26
CA GLN A 300 14.49 10.52 -7.18
C GLN A 300 13.38 9.73 -6.47
N PRO A 301 12.18 10.30 -6.29
CA PRO A 301 11.10 9.69 -5.50
C PRO A 301 10.68 8.28 -5.97
N SER A 302 10.94 7.95 -7.23
CA SER A 302 10.68 6.61 -7.76
C SER A 302 11.61 5.53 -7.19
N GLU A 303 12.74 5.90 -6.58
CA GLU A 303 13.71 4.96 -6.02
C GLU A 303 13.45 4.67 -4.54
N TYR A 304 13.67 3.42 -4.14
CA TYR A 304 13.63 3.02 -2.75
C TYR A 304 14.96 3.30 -2.04
N ARG A 305 14.87 3.81 -0.82
CA ARG A 305 15.92 3.66 0.20
C ARG A 305 15.62 2.50 1.14
N LEU A 306 14.33 2.31 1.44
CA LEU A 306 13.81 1.22 2.23
C LEU A 306 12.53 0.70 1.57
N THR A 307 12.37 -0.60 1.46
CA THR A 307 11.33 -1.27 0.67
C THR A 307 9.97 -1.38 1.38
N TRP A 308 9.59 -0.37 2.16
CA TRP A 308 8.19 -0.25 2.58
C TRP A 308 7.35 0.12 1.36
N CYS A 309 6.40 -0.75 0.98
CA CYS A 309 5.54 -0.48 -0.17
C CYS A 309 4.73 0.80 0.03
N GLY A 310 4.31 1.09 1.25
CA GLY A 310 3.57 2.28 1.65
C GLY A 310 4.38 3.56 1.80
N ARG A 311 5.57 3.66 1.21
CA ARG A 311 6.41 4.87 1.28
C ARG A 311 5.75 6.16 0.81
N PHE A 312 4.64 6.06 0.05
CA PHE A 312 3.81 7.18 -0.36
C PHE A 312 2.46 7.18 0.36
N SER A 313 1.81 6.04 0.53
CA SER A 313 0.50 5.95 1.20
C SER A 313 0.57 6.32 2.68
N ILE A 314 1.62 5.88 3.41
CA ILE A 314 1.78 6.23 4.82
C ILE A 314 1.95 7.74 5.02
N PRO A 315 2.95 8.41 4.43
CA PRO A 315 3.12 9.84 4.68
C PRO A 315 1.94 10.65 4.16
N PHE A 316 1.33 10.27 3.03
CA PHE A 316 0.11 10.91 2.55
C PHE A 316 -1.05 10.77 3.53
N GLY A 317 -1.31 9.55 4.01
CA GLY A 317 -2.39 9.27 4.96
C GLY A 317 -2.18 9.96 6.33
N MET A 318 -0.94 10.01 6.82
CA MET A 318 -0.61 10.73 8.05
C MET A 318 -0.81 12.24 7.91
N LEU A 319 -0.40 12.84 6.78
CA LEU A 319 -0.68 14.25 6.48
C LEU A 319 -2.18 14.50 6.32
N LEU A 320 -2.91 13.58 5.71
CA LEU A 320 -4.38 13.67 5.60
C LEU A 320 -5.03 13.70 6.98
N LEU A 321 -4.63 12.81 7.90
CA LEU A 321 -5.11 12.78 9.29
C LEU A 321 -4.79 14.07 10.04
N GLU A 322 -3.52 14.51 10.02
CA GLU A 322 -3.06 15.71 10.72
C GLU A 322 -3.82 16.94 10.25
N ARG A 323 -3.96 17.13 8.94
CA ARG A 323 -4.59 18.31 8.37
C ARG A 323 -6.12 18.29 8.43
N THR A 324 -6.74 17.09 8.40
CA THR A 324 -8.17 16.95 8.64
C THR A 324 -8.52 17.35 10.08
N ASN A 325 -7.74 16.85 11.08
CA ASN A 325 -7.91 17.26 12.46
C ASN A 325 -7.78 18.78 12.62
N ALA A 326 -6.71 19.37 12.06
CA ALA A 326 -6.49 20.81 12.13
C ALA A 326 -7.65 21.62 11.51
N ALA A 327 -8.15 21.18 10.34
CA ALA A 327 -9.27 21.84 9.67
C ALA A 327 -10.61 21.71 10.43
N LEU A 328 -10.77 20.65 11.24
CA LEU A 328 -11.92 20.43 12.13
C LEU A 328 -11.77 21.07 13.50
N GLY A 329 -10.61 21.71 13.80
CA GLY A 329 -10.31 22.24 15.12
C GLY A 329 -10.07 21.18 16.19
N LEU A 330 -9.70 19.97 15.78
CA LEU A 330 -9.40 18.85 16.65
C LEU A 330 -7.90 18.84 17.05
N PRO A 331 -7.52 18.21 18.18
CA PRO A 331 -6.13 18.07 18.58
C PRO A 331 -5.29 17.30 17.54
N THR A 332 -3.96 17.45 17.64
CA THR A 332 -3.00 16.70 16.80
C THR A 332 -3.22 15.19 16.98
N PRO A 333 -3.36 14.42 15.91
CA PRO A 333 -3.52 12.96 16.02
C PRO A 333 -2.32 12.32 16.71
N ILE A 334 -2.56 11.22 17.44
CA ILE A 334 -1.52 10.47 18.14
C ILE A 334 -1.42 9.08 17.53
N GLY A 335 -0.23 8.70 17.07
CA GLY A 335 0.09 7.37 16.55
C GLY A 335 0.42 6.39 17.68
N HIS A 336 -0.23 5.24 17.67
CA HIS A 336 -0.05 4.14 18.60
C HIS A 336 0.38 2.89 17.83
N PRO A 337 1.68 2.54 17.81
CA PRO A 337 2.11 1.24 17.31
C PRO A 337 1.48 0.12 18.13
N ILE A 338 0.72 -0.78 17.48
CA ILE A 338 -0.04 -1.84 18.15
C ILE A 338 0.71 -3.16 18.12
N ALA A 339 1.07 -3.59 16.91
CA ALA A 339 1.69 -4.87 16.67
C ALA A 339 2.66 -4.83 15.48
N TYR A 340 3.55 -5.80 15.47
CA TYR A 340 4.45 -6.07 14.35
C TYR A 340 4.56 -7.58 14.13
N GLY A 341 4.61 -8.00 12.89
CA GLY A 341 4.87 -9.36 12.48
C GLY A 341 5.65 -9.38 11.19
N THR A 342 6.00 -10.59 10.75
CA THR A 342 6.55 -10.82 9.41
C THR A 342 5.96 -12.10 8.83
N SER A 343 6.13 -12.31 7.53
CA SER A 343 5.68 -13.54 6.85
C SER A 343 6.31 -14.83 7.41
N ILE A 344 7.36 -14.72 8.25
CA ILE A 344 8.04 -15.86 8.88
C ILE A 344 8.09 -15.81 10.41
N SER A 345 7.55 -14.76 11.04
CA SER A 345 7.59 -14.64 12.51
C SER A 345 6.56 -15.51 13.22
N LEU A 346 5.54 -15.96 12.51
CA LEU A 346 4.45 -16.80 13.02
C LEU A 346 4.19 -17.96 12.06
N PRO A 347 3.64 -19.07 12.56
CA PRO A 347 3.14 -20.12 11.68
C PRO A 347 2.06 -19.57 10.73
N GLU A 348 2.03 -20.07 9.51
CA GLU A 348 0.93 -19.80 8.57
C GLU A 348 -0.43 -20.07 9.20
N LEU A 349 -1.44 -19.27 8.85
CA LEU A 349 -2.82 -19.63 9.17
C LEU A 349 -3.21 -20.90 8.41
N PRO A 350 -3.81 -21.91 9.05
CA PRO A 350 -4.22 -23.13 8.38
C PRO A 350 -5.51 -22.92 7.57
N VAL A 351 -5.40 -22.16 6.46
CA VAL A 351 -6.52 -21.76 5.59
C VAL A 351 -6.47 -22.40 4.20
N ARG A 352 -5.51 -23.31 3.98
CA ARG A 352 -5.38 -24.05 2.70
C ARG A 352 -6.54 -25.01 2.47
N ASP A 353 -7.18 -25.50 3.52
CA ASP A 353 -8.36 -26.35 3.50
C ASP A 353 -9.59 -25.66 2.88
N VAL A 354 -9.66 -24.33 2.97
CA VAL A 354 -10.71 -23.53 2.32
C VAL A 354 -10.26 -22.91 0.99
N GLY A 355 -9.09 -23.31 0.47
CA GLY A 355 -8.59 -22.91 -0.85
C GLY A 355 -7.90 -21.56 -0.88
N LEU A 356 -7.45 -21.02 0.26
CA LEU A 356 -6.57 -19.87 0.30
C LEU A 356 -5.11 -20.31 0.18
N GLY A 357 -4.33 -19.54 -0.56
CA GLY A 357 -2.92 -19.81 -0.82
C GLY A 357 -2.01 -18.67 -0.41
N GLN A 358 -0.84 -18.68 -0.97
CA GLN A 358 0.18 -17.66 -0.86
C GLN A 358 0.64 -17.25 -2.25
N THR A 359 0.94 -15.98 -2.45
CA THR A 359 1.43 -15.44 -3.72
C THR A 359 2.94 -15.58 -3.86
N ALA A 360 3.66 -15.70 -2.72
CA ALA A 360 5.10 -15.95 -2.68
C ALA A 360 5.47 -16.85 -1.48
N GLN A 361 6.60 -17.53 -1.58
CA GLN A 361 7.16 -18.26 -0.44
C GLN A 361 7.78 -17.30 0.55
N ALA A 362 7.74 -17.63 1.86
CA ALA A 362 8.37 -16.87 2.91
C ALA A 362 9.46 -17.70 3.63
N ASN A 363 10.64 -17.14 3.73
CA ASN A 363 11.78 -17.74 4.42
C ASN A 363 12.81 -16.68 4.83
N LEU A 364 13.93 -17.04 5.47
CA LEU A 364 14.95 -16.08 5.91
C LEU A 364 15.68 -15.32 4.78
N TYR A 365 15.45 -15.67 3.52
CA TYR A 365 16.03 -15.03 2.34
C TYR A 365 14.97 -14.24 1.53
N HIS A 366 13.70 -14.40 1.89
CA HIS A 366 12.58 -13.72 1.26
C HIS A 366 11.44 -13.57 2.28
N PHE A 367 11.27 -12.38 2.84
CA PHE A 367 10.23 -12.09 3.84
C PHE A 367 9.72 -10.65 3.75
N VAL A 368 8.51 -10.46 4.28
CA VAL A 368 7.82 -9.18 4.33
C VAL A 368 7.45 -8.86 5.78
N GLY A 369 7.59 -7.60 6.17
CA GLY A 369 7.19 -7.08 7.48
C GLY A 369 5.76 -6.54 7.46
N TYR A 370 5.06 -6.63 8.60
CA TYR A 370 3.64 -6.24 8.74
C TYR A 370 3.45 -5.26 9.88
N PRO A 371 3.24 -3.97 9.60
CA PRO A 371 3.03 -2.95 10.62
C PRO A 371 1.55 -2.84 11.00
N ALA A 372 1.27 -2.57 12.26
CA ALA A 372 -0.06 -2.20 12.74
C ALA A 372 0.04 -0.97 13.63
N VAL A 373 -0.55 0.15 13.19
CA VAL A 373 -0.55 1.42 13.93
C VAL A 373 -1.97 1.98 13.94
N ALA A 374 -2.44 2.45 15.09
CA ALA A 374 -3.69 3.20 15.20
C ALA A 374 -3.41 4.68 15.43
N PHE A 375 -4.31 5.55 14.96
CA PHE A 375 -4.26 6.99 15.17
C PHE A 375 -5.53 7.46 15.87
N THR A 376 -5.39 8.00 17.09
CA THR A 376 -6.49 8.67 17.79
C THR A 376 -6.57 10.14 17.37
N VAL A 377 -7.73 10.76 17.66
CA VAL A 377 -7.94 12.20 17.38
C VAL A 377 -7.03 13.09 18.25
N GLY A 378 -6.40 12.54 19.27
CA GLY A 378 -5.68 13.29 20.29
C GLY A 378 -6.62 13.66 21.48
N GLU A 379 -6.05 13.95 22.64
CA GLU A 379 -6.76 14.44 23.82
C GLU A 379 -6.80 15.97 23.86
#